data_e3a5873237e169e9c9130f21dc3cf477
#
_entry.id   e3a5873237e169e9c9130f21dc3cf477
#
_cell.length_a   1.000
_cell.length_b   1.000
_cell.length_c   1.000
_cell.angle_alpha   90.00
_cell.angle_beta   90.00
_cell.angle_gamma   90.00
#
_symmetry.space_group_name_H-M   'P 1'
#
loop_
_entity.id
_entity.type
_entity.pdbx_description
1 polymer ?
#
loop_
_entity_poly.entity_id
_entity_poly.type
_entity_poly.pdbx_seq_one_letter_code
_entity_poly.pdbx_strand_id
1 'polypeptide(L)'
;MKIEEAKSKYERQLLGKPNVVGVMTGHKVRGGERINELSIVCLVEKKLAAETLQKKELIPTTIQDFPTDVIQVGKLRAFDIDKKARHRPCPMGTSGGHLQVTAGTNGELLKERNSGKLCIGTNNHVGANSNDARIGDPYLQPAVYDGGRYPDDVIGHLLRFIPIVFEDEQGGCGTARFLSSIFNFFTRSIGSKTRLISVLRSRKDNLVDAAMIEVNARDVKSDIVGIGVPKGTREARLDMFVQKSGRTTCHTTGGIITGIDATVGPVSYGPGKNAYFKDQVIISKEGFSAGGDSGSLILDTEGYAVGKLFAGSETENITIANHIHHYLDLLEADLVV
;
A
#
# COMPACT_ATOMS: atom_id res chain seq x y z
N MET A 1 -29.98 41.97 -8.61
CA MET A 1 -29.55 40.58 -8.84
C MET A 1 -29.53 39.88 -7.50
N LYS A 2 -29.93 38.59 -7.46
CA LYS A 2 -29.81 37.78 -6.22
C LYS A 2 -28.38 37.28 -6.05
N ILE A 3 -27.99 36.99 -4.84
CA ILE A 3 -26.62 36.52 -4.55
C ILE A 3 -26.29 35.19 -5.25
N GLU A 4 -27.28 34.31 -5.41
CA GLU A 4 -27.14 33.02 -6.13
C GLU A 4 -26.86 33.23 -7.61
N GLU A 5 -27.47 34.26 -8.23
CA GLU A 5 -27.22 34.62 -9.61
C GLU A 5 -25.79 35.19 -9.78
N ALA A 6 -25.37 36.04 -8.84
CA ALA A 6 -24.00 36.54 -8.83
C ALA A 6 -23.00 35.41 -8.65
N LYS A 7 -23.24 34.48 -7.70
CA LYS A 7 -22.42 33.30 -7.48
C LYS A 7 -22.31 32.46 -8.76
N SER A 8 -23.42 32.11 -9.39
CA SER A 8 -23.45 31.27 -10.61
C SER A 8 -22.71 31.93 -11.77
N LYS A 9 -22.80 33.25 -11.92
CA LYS A 9 -22.11 34.00 -12.96
C LYS A 9 -20.59 33.95 -12.81
N TYR A 10 -20.07 33.99 -11.57
CA TYR A 10 -18.64 34.09 -11.30
C TYR A 10 -17.99 32.80 -10.81
N GLU A 11 -18.75 31.71 -10.56
CA GLU A 11 -18.22 30.49 -9.99
C GLU A 11 -17.08 29.85 -10.81
N ARG A 12 -17.19 29.82 -12.14
CA ARG A 12 -16.12 29.27 -12.99
C ARG A 12 -14.82 30.07 -12.89
N GLN A 13 -14.94 31.39 -12.81
CA GLN A 13 -13.78 32.26 -12.64
C GLN A 13 -13.13 32.07 -11.26
N LEU A 14 -13.92 31.87 -10.22
CA LEU A 14 -13.44 31.64 -8.86
C LEU A 14 -12.83 30.25 -8.73
N LEU A 15 -13.48 29.21 -9.26
CA LEU A 15 -12.95 27.84 -9.31
C LEU A 15 -11.67 27.70 -10.14
N GLY A 16 -11.47 28.58 -11.13
CA GLY A 16 -10.23 28.64 -11.93
C GLY A 16 -9.02 29.24 -11.18
N LYS A 17 -9.21 29.79 -9.97
CA LYS A 17 -8.10 30.30 -9.16
C LYS A 17 -7.39 29.15 -8.47
N PRO A 18 -6.03 29.18 -8.39
CA PRO A 18 -5.28 28.20 -7.63
C PRO A 18 -5.81 28.08 -6.19
N ASN A 19 -5.79 26.87 -5.62
CA ASN A 19 -6.17 26.59 -4.24
C ASN A 19 -7.68 26.75 -3.92
N VAL A 20 -8.53 27.17 -4.87
CA VAL A 20 -9.99 27.20 -4.70
C VAL A 20 -10.57 25.84 -5.11
N VAL A 21 -11.28 25.19 -4.18
CA VAL A 21 -11.87 23.85 -4.33
C VAL A 21 -13.40 23.86 -4.30
N GLY A 22 -14.00 25.01 -4.04
CA GLY A 22 -15.46 25.17 -4.04
C GLY A 22 -15.90 26.60 -3.94
N VAL A 23 -17.15 26.88 -4.36
CA VAL A 23 -17.80 28.19 -4.24
C VAL A 23 -19.24 27.97 -3.82
N MET A 24 -19.68 28.70 -2.79
CA MET A 24 -21.05 28.59 -2.28
C MET A 24 -21.61 29.98 -1.88
N THR A 25 -22.91 30.06 -1.69
CA THR A 25 -23.56 31.14 -0.95
C THR A 25 -23.65 30.74 0.51
N GLY A 26 -23.18 31.57 1.40
CA GLY A 26 -23.17 31.30 2.84
C GLY A 26 -23.04 32.52 3.68
N HIS A 27 -23.11 32.36 4.99
CA HIS A 27 -22.86 33.44 5.93
C HIS A 27 -21.37 33.68 6.11
N LYS A 28 -20.99 34.94 6.19
CA LYS A 28 -19.59 35.35 6.42
C LYS A 28 -19.13 34.93 7.81
N VAL A 29 -17.85 34.52 7.90
CA VAL A 29 -17.19 34.18 9.17
C VAL A 29 -16.18 35.29 9.51
N ARG A 30 -16.29 35.91 10.68
CA ARG A 30 -15.36 36.93 11.18
C ARG A 30 -14.87 36.55 12.58
N GLY A 31 -13.56 36.47 12.76
CA GLY A 31 -12.97 36.09 14.05
C GLY A 31 -13.33 34.68 14.52
N GLY A 32 -13.68 33.76 13.60
CA GLY A 32 -14.12 32.40 13.92
C GLY A 32 -15.63 32.26 14.14
N GLU A 33 -16.37 33.36 14.21
CA GLU A 33 -17.82 33.36 14.44
C GLU A 33 -18.61 33.67 13.15
N ARG A 34 -19.71 32.97 12.98
CA ARG A 34 -20.66 33.19 11.88
C ARG A 34 -21.47 34.46 12.16
N ILE A 35 -21.43 35.41 11.24
CA ILE A 35 -22.23 36.63 11.31
C ILE A 35 -23.42 36.53 10.34
N ASN A 36 -24.48 37.31 10.60
CA ASN A 36 -25.72 37.32 9.79
C ASN A 36 -25.55 38.19 8.53
N GLU A 37 -24.50 37.99 7.77
CA GLU A 37 -24.22 38.65 6.49
C GLU A 37 -24.01 37.59 5.40
N LEU A 38 -24.89 37.58 4.37
CA LEU A 38 -24.74 36.67 3.23
C LEU A 38 -23.56 37.11 2.37
N SER A 39 -22.75 36.12 1.97
CA SER A 39 -21.55 36.32 1.18
C SER A 39 -21.37 35.22 0.12
N ILE A 40 -20.58 35.50 -0.89
CA ILE A 40 -20.06 34.46 -1.81
C ILE A 40 -18.81 33.87 -1.16
N VAL A 41 -18.91 32.64 -0.69
CA VAL A 41 -17.84 31.96 0.05
C VAL A 41 -17.02 31.09 -0.89
N CYS A 42 -15.70 31.32 -0.90
CA CYS A 42 -14.74 30.48 -1.59
C CYS A 42 -14.14 29.47 -0.60
N LEU A 43 -14.29 28.19 -0.90
CA LEU A 43 -13.64 27.11 -0.16
C LEU A 43 -12.25 26.90 -0.72
N VAL A 44 -11.21 26.91 0.12
CA VAL A 44 -9.82 26.77 -0.27
C VAL A 44 -9.15 25.58 0.43
N GLU A 45 -8.16 24.95 -0.24
CA GLU A 45 -7.38 23.90 0.43
C GLU A 45 -6.62 24.46 1.63
N LYS A 46 -5.97 25.61 1.46
CA LYS A 46 -5.20 26.28 2.53
C LYS A 46 -5.43 27.77 2.50
N LYS A 47 -5.78 28.37 3.65
CA LYS A 47 -5.88 29.83 3.77
C LYS A 47 -4.47 30.42 3.86
N LEU A 48 -4.11 31.22 2.87
CA LEU A 48 -2.81 31.89 2.77
C LEU A 48 -3.00 33.39 3.09
N ALA A 49 -1.96 34.01 3.63
CA ALA A 49 -1.96 35.46 3.86
C ALA A 49 -2.02 36.20 2.51
N ALA A 50 -2.82 37.27 2.41
CA ALA A 50 -3.06 37.99 1.18
C ALA A 50 -1.76 38.54 0.54
N GLU A 51 -0.79 38.87 1.38
CA GLU A 51 0.52 39.40 0.99
C GLU A 51 1.41 38.35 0.26
N THR A 52 1.11 37.07 0.44
CA THR A 52 1.84 35.96 -0.20
C THR A 52 1.24 35.54 -1.54
N LEU A 53 0.07 36.08 -1.90
CA LEU A 53 -0.68 35.71 -3.11
C LEU A 53 -0.41 36.70 -4.25
N GLN A 54 -0.29 36.15 -5.46
CA GLN A 54 -0.26 36.98 -6.67
C GLN A 54 -1.64 37.59 -6.93
N LYS A 55 -1.68 38.76 -7.60
CA LYS A 55 -2.94 39.47 -7.88
C LYS A 55 -4.01 38.59 -8.56
N LYS A 56 -3.61 37.65 -9.42
CA LYS A 56 -4.51 36.69 -10.07
C LYS A 56 -5.10 35.63 -9.13
N GLU A 57 -4.44 35.36 -7.99
CA GLU A 57 -4.85 34.36 -7.01
C GLU A 57 -5.79 34.95 -5.95
N LEU A 58 -5.71 36.25 -5.73
CA LEU A 58 -6.55 36.94 -4.76
C LEU A 58 -8.03 36.79 -5.10
N ILE A 59 -8.83 36.44 -4.11
CA ILE A 59 -10.29 36.48 -4.18
C ILE A 59 -10.69 37.93 -3.91
N PRO A 60 -11.48 38.61 -4.78
CA PRO A 60 -11.95 39.97 -4.55
C PRO A 60 -12.72 40.04 -3.24
N THR A 61 -12.63 41.14 -2.52
CA THR A 61 -13.39 41.33 -1.27
C THR A 61 -14.89 41.47 -1.47
N THR A 62 -15.29 41.83 -2.69
CA THR A 62 -16.67 41.90 -3.13
C THR A 62 -16.80 41.41 -4.58
N ILE A 63 -17.93 40.83 -4.92
CA ILE A 63 -18.33 40.49 -6.27
C ILE A 63 -19.69 41.12 -6.50
N GLN A 64 -19.71 42.09 -7.42
CA GLN A 64 -20.81 43.04 -7.54
C GLN A 64 -21.09 43.73 -6.19
N ASP A 65 -22.28 43.60 -5.67
CA ASP A 65 -22.67 44.22 -4.40
C ASP A 65 -22.58 43.24 -3.20
N PHE A 66 -22.07 42.03 -3.41
CA PHE A 66 -22.02 40.99 -2.38
C PHE A 66 -20.60 40.81 -1.85
N PRO A 67 -20.43 40.77 -0.50
CA PRO A 67 -19.16 40.48 0.09
C PRO A 67 -18.71 39.04 -0.22
N THR A 68 -17.42 38.82 -0.22
CA THR A 68 -16.83 37.49 -0.29
C THR A 68 -16.27 37.05 1.04
N ASP A 69 -16.11 35.75 1.20
CA ASP A 69 -15.39 35.15 2.32
C ASP A 69 -14.53 33.97 1.83
N VAL A 70 -13.54 33.58 2.63
CA VAL A 70 -12.63 32.49 2.34
C VAL A 70 -12.58 31.54 3.53
N ILE A 71 -12.98 30.28 3.30
CA ILE A 71 -12.98 29.22 4.33
C ILE A 71 -11.99 28.14 3.92
N GLN A 72 -11.07 27.78 4.81
CA GLN A 72 -10.18 26.65 4.59
C GLN A 72 -10.94 25.35 4.88
N VAL A 73 -10.91 24.41 3.92
CA VAL A 73 -11.56 23.12 4.02
C VAL A 73 -10.60 21.94 3.81
N GLY A 74 -9.34 22.22 3.47
CA GLY A 74 -8.38 21.19 3.10
C GLY A 74 -8.70 20.57 1.75
N LYS A 75 -8.01 19.49 1.41
CA LYS A 75 -8.31 18.72 0.19
C LYS A 75 -9.65 17.99 0.34
N LEU A 76 -10.57 18.30 -0.54
CA LEU A 76 -11.83 17.56 -0.61
C LEU A 76 -11.60 16.17 -1.19
N ARG A 77 -12.02 15.15 -0.43
CA ARG A 77 -11.99 13.74 -0.86
C ARG A 77 -13.35 13.13 -0.57
N ALA A 78 -13.82 12.23 -1.42
CA ALA A 78 -14.91 11.36 -1.04
C ALA A 78 -14.51 10.58 0.22
N PHE A 79 -15.40 10.48 1.19
CA PHE A 79 -15.15 9.63 2.36
C PHE A 79 -15.00 8.18 1.86
N ASP A 80 -13.80 7.65 2.01
CA ASP A 80 -13.51 6.25 1.75
C ASP A 80 -13.95 5.42 2.98
N ILE A 81 -14.21 4.13 2.77
CA ILE A 81 -14.50 3.24 3.90
C ILE A 81 -13.27 3.16 4.82
N ASP A 82 -13.50 2.98 6.10
CA ASP A 82 -12.42 2.71 7.04
C ASP A 82 -11.80 1.35 6.72
N LYS A 83 -10.65 1.34 6.08
CA LYS A 83 -9.94 0.14 5.65
C LYS A 83 -9.42 -0.72 6.79
N LYS A 84 -9.40 -0.19 8.00
CA LYS A 84 -8.96 -0.86 9.22
C LYS A 84 -10.14 -1.45 10.01
N ALA A 85 -11.38 -1.08 9.66
CA ALA A 85 -12.56 -1.61 10.31
C ALA A 85 -12.88 -3.05 9.84
N ARG A 86 -13.70 -3.72 10.64
CA ARG A 86 -14.29 -5.02 10.28
C ARG A 86 -15.34 -4.86 9.19
N HIS A 87 -15.21 -5.60 8.11
CA HIS A 87 -16.15 -5.61 6.99
C HIS A 87 -16.67 -7.04 6.71
N ARG A 88 -17.99 -7.19 6.59
CA ARG A 88 -18.64 -8.41 6.12
C ARG A 88 -19.86 -8.04 5.25
N PRO A 89 -19.82 -8.28 3.94
CA PRO A 89 -18.71 -8.81 3.15
C PRO A 89 -17.54 -7.82 3.05
N CYS A 90 -16.32 -8.37 3.05
CA CYS A 90 -15.08 -7.63 3.02
C CYS A 90 -14.70 -7.25 1.58
N PRO A 91 -14.53 -5.95 1.23
CA PRO A 91 -13.93 -5.55 -0.02
C PRO A 91 -12.41 -5.66 0.04
N MET A 92 -11.78 -5.74 -1.12
CA MET A 92 -10.31 -5.77 -1.23
C MET A 92 -9.70 -4.38 -1.01
N GLY A 93 -8.41 -4.32 -0.73
CA GLY A 93 -7.73 -3.09 -0.32
C GLY A 93 -7.90 -2.76 1.17
N THR A 94 -8.41 -3.67 1.98
CA THR A 94 -8.66 -3.52 3.42
C THR A 94 -7.63 -4.29 4.26
N SER A 95 -7.61 -4.02 5.56
CA SER A 95 -6.73 -4.68 6.53
C SER A 95 -7.00 -6.17 6.63
N GLY A 96 -5.94 -6.97 6.67
CA GLY A 96 -5.97 -8.38 6.98
C GLY A 96 -4.59 -8.91 7.36
N GLY A 97 -4.55 -10.08 8.02
CA GLY A 97 -3.29 -10.68 8.42
C GLY A 97 -3.45 -12.02 9.12
N HIS A 98 -2.40 -12.83 9.07
CA HIS A 98 -2.26 -14.02 9.90
C HIS A 98 -2.31 -13.62 11.39
N LEU A 99 -2.79 -14.51 12.25
CA LEU A 99 -2.95 -14.28 13.68
C LEU A 99 -1.70 -13.72 14.41
N GLN A 100 -0.51 -14.05 13.93
CA GLN A 100 0.78 -13.65 14.50
C GLN A 100 1.46 -12.50 13.73
N VAL A 101 0.81 -11.92 12.73
CA VAL A 101 1.31 -10.80 11.92
C VAL A 101 0.65 -9.51 12.37
N THR A 102 1.38 -8.41 12.29
CA THR A 102 0.85 -7.08 12.66
C THR A 102 -0.33 -6.69 11.77
N ALA A 103 -0.09 -6.37 10.52
CA ALA A 103 -1.12 -6.08 9.54
C ALA A 103 -0.54 -6.03 8.11
N GLY A 104 -1.38 -6.36 7.14
CA GLY A 104 -1.17 -6.16 5.72
C GLY A 104 -2.48 -5.85 5.02
N THR A 105 -2.52 -6.05 3.72
CA THR A 105 -3.65 -5.72 2.85
C THR A 105 -4.22 -6.97 2.18
N ASN A 106 -5.55 -7.10 2.21
CA ASN A 106 -6.31 -8.01 1.36
C ASN A 106 -6.27 -7.45 -0.07
N GLY A 107 -5.46 -8.01 -0.95
CA GLY A 107 -5.15 -7.37 -2.22
C GLY A 107 -6.25 -7.48 -3.27
N GLU A 108 -6.60 -8.70 -3.61
CA GLU A 108 -7.56 -9.07 -4.63
C GLU A 108 -8.24 -10.40 -4.30
N LEU A 109 -9.29 -10.73 -5.04
CA LEU A 109 -9.82 -12.09 -5.05
C LEU A 109 -9.17 -12.92 -6.15
N LEU A 110 -8.85 -14.16 -5.80
CA LEU A 110 -8.28 -15.17 -6.64
C LEU A 110 -9.18 -16.40 -6.69
N LYS A 111 -9.11 -17.12 -7.80
CA LYS A 111 -9.68 -18.46 -7.94
C LYS A 111 -8.54 -19.47 -8.09
N GLU A 112 -8.42 -20.39 -7.16
CA GLU A 112 -7.42 -21.47 -7.24
C GLU A 112 -7.75 -22.39 -8.41
N ARG A 113 -6.76 -22.68 -9.28
CA ARG A 113 -6.97 -23.32 -10.59
C ARG A 113 -7.47 -24.77 -10.49
N ASN A 114 -6.99 -25.53 -9.49
CA ASN A 114 -7.30 -26.96 -9.39
C ASN A 114 -8.64 -27.23 -8.72
N SER A 115 -8.94 -26.53 -7.61
CA SER A 115 -10.15 -26.77 -6.81
C SER A 115 -11.28 -25.78 -7.11
N GLY A 116 -10.97 -24.66 -7.76
CA GLY A 116 -11.91 -23.57 -7.99
C GLY A 116 -12.27 -22.77 -6.72
N LYS A 117 -11.55 -22.98 -5.62
CA LYS A 117 -11.79 -22.27 -4.36
C LYS A 117 -11.53 -20.77 -4.50
N LEU A 118 -12.40 -19.98 -3.88
CA LEU A 118 -12.24 -18.53 -3.81
C LEU A 118 -11.26 -18.17 -2.71
N CYS A 119 -10.30 -17.30 -3.02
CA CYS A 119 -9.26 -16.92 -2.10
C CYS A 119 -9.03 -15.42 -2.08
N ILE A 120 -8.59 -14.87 -0.95
CA ILE A 120 -7.94 -13.56 -0.87
C ILE A 120 -6.47 -13.75 -1.20
N GLY A 121 -5.94 -12.94 -2.12
CA GLY A 121 -4.51 -12.85 -2.42
C GLY A 121 -3.81 -11.83 -1.51
N THR A 122 -2.64 -12.20 -0.98
CA THR A 122 -1.78 -11.35 -0.17
C THR A 122 -0.32 -11.80 -0.25
N ASN A 123 0.58 -11.22 0.55
CA ASN A 123 1.97 -11.69 0.61
C ASN A 123 2.14 -12.86 1.60
N ASN A 124 3.22 -13.63 1.45
CA ASN A 124 3.62 -14.65 2.40
C ASN A 124 3.87 -14.05 3.80
N HIS A 125 4.63 -12.95 3.88
CA HIS A 125 4.90 -12.33 5.18
C HIS A 125 3.64 -11.81 5.89
N VAL A 126 2.54 -11.58 5.16
CA VAL A 126 1.23 -11.18 5.70
C VAL A 126 0.35 -12.38 6.02
N GLY A 127 0.21 -13.33 5.08
CA GLY A 127 -0.70 -14.46 5.18
C GLY A 127 -0.10 -15.69 5.82
N ALA A 128 1.23 -15.88 5.69
CA ALA A 128 1.95 -17.05 6.16
C ALA A 128 3.09 -16.73 7.14
N ASN A 129 3.07 -15.53 7.75
CA ASN A 129 4.01 -15.13 8.81
C ASN A 129 5.48 -15.40 8.44
N SER A 130 5.90 -15.03 7.23
CA SER A 130 7.27 -15.24 6.74
C SER A 130 7.71 -16.70 6.87
N ASN A 131 6.90 -17.63 6.36
CA ASN A 131 7.01 -19.10 6.39
C ASN A 131 6.68 -19.78 7.73
N ASP A 132 6.43 -19.05 8.80
CA ASP A 132 6.22 -19.67 10.12
C ASP A 132 4.79 -20.20 10.33
N ALA A 133 3.86 -19.85 9.45
CA ALA A 133 2.48 -20.34 9.49
C ALA A 133 2.34 -21.76 8.92
N ARG A 134 1.25 -22.42 9.27
CA ARG A 134 0.85 -23.73 8.74
C ARG A 134 -0.37 -23.59 7.83
N ILE A 135 -0.46 -24.42 6.81
CA ILE A 135 -1.67 -24.50 6.00
C ILE A 135 -2.87 -24.79 6.92
N GLY A 136 -3.97 -24.04 6.73
CA GLY A 136 -5.13 -24.08 7.59
C GLY A 136 -5.13 -23.08 8.75
N ASP A 137 -4.04 -22.36 9.00
CA ASP A 137 -4.00 -21.31 10.03
C ASP A 137 -5.01 -20.21 9.75
N PRO A 138 -5.62 -19.62 10.81
CA PRO A 138 -6.64 -18.58 10.66
C PRO A 138 -6.04 -17.26 10.17
N TYR A 139 -6.82 -16.60 9.31
CA TYR A 139 -6.53 -15.27 8.80
C TYR A 139 -7.64 -14.30 9.21
N LEU A 140 -7.27 -13.16 9.77
CA LEU A 140 -8.17 -12.19 10.36
C LEU A 140 -8.45 -11.00 9.44
N GLN A 141 -9.66 -10.47 9.51
CA GLN A 141 -10.08 -9.20 8.93
C GLN A 141 -11.02 -8.45 9.90
N PRO A 142 -10.56 -7.33 10.46
CA PRO A 142 -9.25 -6.71 10.24
C PRO A 142 -8.11 -7.52 10.86
N ALA A 143 -6.86 -7.14 10.56
CA ALA A 143 -5.68 -7.71 11.19
C ALA A 143 -5.64 -7.40 12.70
N VAL A 144 -4.83 -8.15 13.45
CA VAL A 144 -4.68 -7.98 14.92
C VAL A 144 -4.31 -6.55 15.30
N TYR A 145 -3.41 -5.90 14.55
CA TYR A 145 -2.98 -4.51 14.79
C TYR A 145 -4.13 -3.50 14.65
N ASP A 146 -5.15 -3.80 13.87
CA ASP A 146 -6.34 -2.97 13.66
C ASP A 146 -7.54 -3.43 14.50
N GLY A 147 -7.28 -4.22 15.54
CA GLY A 147 -8.29 -4.65 16.51
C GLY A 147 -8.98 -5.97 16.20
N GLY A 148 -8.54 -6.70 15.17
CA GLY A 148 -9.05 -8.05 14.85
C GLY A 148 -8.80 -9.04 15.99
N ARG A 149 -9.80 -9.87 16.29
CA ARG A 149 -9.81 -10.82 17.41
C ARG A 149 -10.12 -12.23 16.92
N TYR A 150 -9.32 -13.17 17.39
CA TYR A 150 -9.63 -14.59 17.20
C TYR A 150 -10.61 -15.05 18.30
N PRO A 151 -11.63 -15.87 18.01
CA PRO A 151 -12.00 -16.41 16.68
C PRO A 151 -12.97 -15.51 15.88
N ASP A 152 -13.49 -14.42 16.45
CA ASP A 152 -14.65 -13.66 15.95
C ASP A 152 -14.42 -13.00 14.58
N ASP A 153 -13.18 -12.62 14.30
CA ASP A 153 -12.80 -11.88 13.09
C ASP A 153 -12.09 -12.75 12.03
N VAL A 154 -12.10 -14.07 12.19
CA VAL A 154 -11.61 -14.99 11.15
C VAL A 154 -12.44 -14.82 9.89
N ILE A 155 -11.77 -14.51 8.78
CA ILE A 155 -12.41 -14.38 7.46
C ILE A 155 -12.10 -15.60 6.57
N GLY A 156 -11.02 -16.30 6.85
CA GLY A 156 -10.61 -17.45 6.08
C GLY A 156 -9.40 -18.16 6.68
N HIS A 157 -8.86 -19.10 5.93
CA HIS A 157 -7.73 -19.93 6.37
C HIS A 157 -6.65 -19.99 5.29
N LEU A 158 -5.39 -20.03 5.70
CA LEU A 158 -4.25 -20.14 4.79
C LEU A 158 -4.36 -21.40 3.93
N LEU A 159 -4.50 -21.24 2.62
CA LEU A 159 -4.61 -22.34 1.67
C LEU A 159 -3.25 -22.71 1.07
N ARG A 160 -2.48 -21.70 0.66
CA ARG A 160 -1.18 -21.87 0.00
C ARG A 160 -0.32 -20.64 0.18
N PHE A 161 0.99 -20.82 0.21
CA PHE A 161 1.97 -19.74 0.10
C PHE A 161 3.21 -20.24 -0.64
N ILE A 162 3.98 -19.31 -1.18
CA ILE A 162 5.27 -19.59 -1.78
C ILE A 162 6.34 -19.35 -0.72
N PRO A 163 7.11 -20.38 -0.32
CA PRO A 163 8.12 -20.21 0.70
C PRO A 163 9.20 -19.21 0.29
N ILE A 164 9.47 -18.24 1.14
CA ILE A 164 10.58 -17.31 0.97
C ILE A 164 11.87 -18.02 1.41
N VAL A 165 12.86 -18.06 0.53
CA VAL A 165 14.19 -18.53 0.85
C VAL A 165 14.97 -17.37 1.47
N PHE A 166 15.20 -17.45 2.77
CA PHE A 166 16.03 -16.49 3.48
C PHE A 166 17.51 -16.79 3.28
N GLU A 167 18.35 -15.76 3.41
CA GLU A 167 19.80 -15.91 3.38
C GLU A 167 20.24 -16.73 4.60
N ASP A 168 20.71 -17.94 4.36
CA ASP A 168 21.28 -18.78 5.40
C ASP A 168 22.74 -18.39 5.62
N GLU A 169 23.04 -17.86 6.79
CA GLU A 169 24.39 -17.85 7.32
C GLU A 169 24.75 -19.29 7.78
N GLN A 170 24.79 -20.24 6.86
CA GLN A 170 25.28 -21.57 7.23
C GLN A 170 26.78 -21.48 7.52
N GLY A 171 27.20 -21.97 8.67
CA GLY A 171 28.61 -22.11 8.99
C GLY A 171 29.33 -22.87 7.85
N GLY A 172 30.39 -22.26 7.34
CA GLY A 172 31.11 -22.65 6.13
C GLY A 172 31.40 -24.15 5.99
N CYS A 173 31.81 -24.58 4.81
CA CYS A 173 32.06 -25.99 4.50
C CYS A 173 32.98 -26.64 5.56
N GLY A 174 32.89 -27.94 5.76
CA GLY A 174 33.63 -28.68 6.78
C GLY A 174 35.13 -28.35 6.82
N THR A 175 35.74 -28.14 5.65
CA THR A 175 37.15 -27.73 5.51
C THR A 175 37.41 -26.33 6.06
N ALA A 176 36.54 -25.36 5.74
CA ALA A 176 36.69 -24.00 6.25
C ALA A 176 36.42 -23.92 7.78
N ARG A 177 35.49 -24.74 8.30
CA ARG A 177 35.28 -24.87 9.76
C ARG A 177 36.48 -25.50 10.44
N PHE A 178 37.10 -26.51 9.84
CA PHE A 178 38.33 -27.13 10.36
C PHE A 178 39.47 -26.12 10.38
N LEU A 179 39.71 -25.39 9.28
CA LEU A 179 40.76 -24.37 9.22
C LEU A 179 40.52 -23.22 10.22
N SER A 180 39.29 -22.74 10.34
CA SER A 180 38.95 -21.73 11.33
C SER A 180 39.13 -22.22 12.77
N SER A 181 38.87 -23.50 13.03
CA SER A 181 39.12 -24.11 14.37
C SER A 181 40.60 -24.16 14.70
N ILE A 182 41.45 -24.54 13.74
CA ILE A 182 42.91 -24.53 13.93
C ILE A 182 43.39 -23.10 14.19
N PHE A 183 42.98 -22.14 13.37
CA PHE A 183 43.35 -20.74 13.57
C PHE A 183 42.88 -20.22 14.93
N ASN A 184 41.66 -20.50 15.31
CA ASN A 184 41.12 -20.08 16.61
C ASN A 184 41.81 -20.74 17.79
N PHE A 185 42.31 -21.96 17.65
CA PHE A 185 43.15 -22.59 18.66
C PHE A 185 44.48 -21.86 18.86
N PHE A 186 45.19 -21.52 17.78
CA PHE A 186 46.43 -20.75 17.86
C PHE A 186 46.22 -19.35 18.43
N THR A 187 45.17 -18.61 17.97
CA THR A 187 44.90 -17.28 18.52
C THR A 187 44.55 -17.31 20.01
N ARG A 188 43.93 -18.39 20.52
CA ARG A 188 43.72 -18.61 21.95
C ARG A 188 45.02 -18.82 22.68
N SER A 189 45.92 -19.62 22.12
CA SER A 189 47.21 -19.94 22.75
C SER A 189 48.12 -18.74 22.95
N ILE A 190 48.00 -17.70 22.08
CA ILE A 190 48.74 -16.44 22.20
C ILE A 190 47.95 -15.33 22.88
N GLY A 191 46.81 -15.65 23.52
CA GLY A 191 45.98 -14.69 24.28
C GLY A 191 45.18 -13.71 23.39
N SER A 192 45.11 -13.90 22.06
CA SER A 192 44.35 -13.03 21.15
C SER A 192 42.86 -13.27 21.31
N LYS A 193 42.07 -12.17 21.26
CA LYS A 193 40.60 -12.19 21.26
C LYS A 193 40.03 -12.35 19.84
N THR A 194 40.85 -12.29 18.79
CA THR A 194 40.41 -12.45 17.39
C THR A 194 39.92 -13.89 17.13
N ARG A 195 38.80 -14.03 16.45
CA ARG A 195 38.22 -15.31 16.05
C ARG A 195 37.89 -15.27 14.59
N LEU A 196 38.16 -16.36 13.87
CA LEU A 196 37.74 -16.62 12.50
C LEU A 196 36.46 -17.46 12.56
N ILE A 197 35.43 -17.01 11.88
CA ILE A 197 34.16 -17.74 11.67
C ILE A 197 34.06 -18.00 10.17
N SER A 198 33.92 -19.26 9.79
CA SER A 198 33.64 -19.59 8.38
C SER A 198 32.15 -19.43 8.13
N VAL A 199 31.79 -18.59 7.18
CA VAL A 199 30.41 -18.36 6.75
C VAL A 199 30.28 -18.74 5.28
N LEU A 200 29.35 -19.59 4.94
CA LEU A 200 28.95 -19.85 3.56
C LEU A 200 27.65 -19.08 3.30
N ARG A 201 27.74 -18.00 2.54
CA ARG A 201 26.55 -17.28 2.06
C ARG A 201 26.03 -17.99 0.81
N SER A 202 24.93 -18.72 0.94
CA SER A 202 24.19 -19.23 -0.19
C SER A 202 23.08 -18.22 -0.51
N ARG A 203 23.29 -17.39 -1.55
CA ARG A 203 22.26 -16.51 -2.08
C ARG A 203 21.34 -17.34 -2.98
N LYS A 204 20.07 -17.42 -2.60
CA LYS A 204 19.01 -17.91 -3.46
C LYS A 204 18.03 -16.76 -3.67
N ASP A 205 17.75 -16.47 -4.93
CA ASP A 205 16.83 -15.39 -5.28
C ASP A 205 15.40 -15.92 -5.32
N ASN A 206 14.48 -15.21 -4.68
CA ASN A 206 13.04 -15.45 -4.74
C ASN A 206 12.45 -14.72 -5.96
N LEU A 207 11.32 -15.19 -6.46
CA LEU A 207 10.54 -14.50 -7.51
C LEU A 207 9.37 -13.73 -6.93
N VAL A 208 8.75 -14.26 -5.87
CA VAL A 208 7.55 -13.67 -5.29
C VAL A 208 7.51 -13.80 -3.77
N ASP A 209 6.81 -12.87 -3.16
CA ASP A 209 6.31 -12.94 -1.78
C ASP A 209 4.79 -13.08 -1.86
N ALA A 210 4.26 -14.31 -1.72
CA ALA A 210 2.90 -14.65 -2.11
C ALA A 210 2.23 -15.64 -1.17
N ALA A 211 0.96 -15.37 -0.85
CA ALA A 211 0.06 -16.28 -0.15
C ALA A 211 -1.38 -16.09 -0.60
N MET A 212 -2.19 -17.13 -0.46
CA MET A 212 -3.63 -17.08 -0.68
C MET A 212 -4.40 -17.74 0.45
N ILE A 213 -5.53 -17.12 0.79
CA ILE A 213 -6.39 -17.43 1.93
C ILE A 213 -7.73 -17.90 1.42
N GLU A 214 -8.11 -19.13 1.68
CA GLU A 214 -9.43 -19.66 1.32
C GLU A 214 -10.52 -18.92 2.11
N VAL A 215 -11.57 -18.46 1.42
CA VAL A 215 -12.66 -17.67 1.99
C VAL A 215 -14.03 -18.12 1.46
N ASN A 216 -15.10 -17.79 2.20
CA ASN A 216 -16.44 -17.95 1.69
C ASN A 216 -16.87 -16.77 0.82
N ALA A 217 -17.52 -17.04 -0.31
CA ALA A 217 -17.98 -15.99 -1.24
C ALA A 217 -18.93 -14.97 -0.60
N ARG A 218 -19.74 -15.37 0.39
CA ARG A 218 -20.64 -14.46 1.13
C ARG A 218 -19.91 -13.43 2.00
N ASP A 219 -18.66 -13.71 2.38
CA ASP A 219 -17.89 -12.91 3.33
C ASP A 219 -16.96 -11.89 2.65
N VAL A 220 -16.88 -11.92 1.31
CA VAL A 220 -15.96 -11.09 0.51
C VAL A 220 -16.65 -10.44 -0.68
N LYS A 221 -16.02 -9.38 -1.23
CA LYS A 221 -16.36 -8.72 -2.50
C LYS A 221 -15.13 -8.61 -3.37
N SER A 222 -15.32 -8.66 -4.70
CA SER A 222 -14.22 -8.55 -5.66
C SER A 222 -13.74 -7.11 -5.88
N ASP A 223 -14.52 -6.10 -5.47
CA ASP A 223 -14.14 -4.70 -5.63
C ASP A 223 -13.02 -4.30 -4.69
N ILE A 224 -12.00 -3.67 -5.26
CA ILE A 224 -10.92 -3.02 -4.51
C ILE A 224 -11.37 -1.60 -4.18
N VAL A 225 -11.35 -1.24 -2.90
CA VAL A 225 -11.82 0.08 -2.43
C VAL A 225 -11.13 1.21 -3.17
N GLY A 226 -11.91 2.10 -3.80
CA GLY A 226 -11.43 3.26 -4.55
C GLY A 226 -10.99 2.96 -5.99
N ILE A 227 -10.93 1.68 -6.41
CA ILE A 227 -10.50 1.26 -7.76
C ILE A 227 -11.62 0.51 -8.50
N GLY A 228 -12.34 -0.38 -7.81
CA GLY A 228 -13.32 -1.29 -8.41
C GLY A 228 -12.74 -2.68 -8.68
N VAL A 229 -13.43 -3.44 -9.54
CA VAL A 229 -13.01 -4.81 -9.89
C VAL A 229 -11.90 -4.75 -10.96
N PRO A 230 -10.79 -5.49 -10.81
CA PRO A 230 -9.76 -5.58 -11.84
C PRO A 230 -10.32 -6.12 -13.15
N LYS A 231 -9.79 -5.64 -14.29
CA LYS A 231 -10.24 -6.04 -15.64
C LYS A 231 -9.44 -7.21 -16.24
N GLY A 232 -8.43 -7.69 -15.53
CA GLY A 232 -7.51 -8.72 -16.00
C GLY A 232 -6.08 -8.38 -15.61
N THR A 233 -5.12 -8.98 -16.30
CA THR A 233 -3.69 -8.80 -16.07
C THR A 233 -3.02 -8.13 -17.26
N ARG A 234 -1.90 -7.45 -17.03
CA ARG A 234 -1.03 -6.85 -18.04
C ARG A 234 0.42 -6.90 -17.58
N GLU A 235 1.35 -7.03 -18.52
CA GLU A 235 2.77 -6.96 -18.20
C GLU A 235 3.17 -5.54 -17.75
N ALA A 236 3.99 -5.47 -16.72
CA ALA A 236 4.59 -4.21 -16.29
C ALA A 236 5.59 -3.71 -17.34
N ARG A 237 5.58 -2.40 -17.62
CA ARG A 237 6.49 -1.75 -18.57
C ARG A 237 7.03 -0.46 -17.97
N LEU A 238 8.22 -0.06 -18.39
CA LEU A 238 8.81 1.21 -18.01
C LEU A 238 7.86 2.37 -18.37
N ASP A 239 7.88 3.41 -17.56
CA ASP A 239 7.08 4.64 -17.70
C ASP A 239 5.56 4.44 -17.58
N MET A 240 5.10 3.23 -17.21
CA MET A 240 3.68 2.96 -16.97
C MET A 240 3.22 3.65 -15.69
N PHE A 241 2.12 4.39 -15.77
CA PHE A 241 1.45 4.96 -14.59
C PHE A 241 0.61 3.88 -13.90
N VAL A 242 0.75 3.81 -12.58
CA VAL A 242 0.08 2.80 -11.77
C VAL A 242 -0.62 3.40 -10.55
N GLN A 243 -1.56 2.62 -10.02
CA GLN A 243 -2.33 2.89 -8.83
C GLN A 243 -2.42 1.64 -7.95
N LYS A 244 -2.72 1.84 -6.70
CA LYS A 244 -3.04 0.76 -5.77
C LYS A 244 -3.97 1.23 -4.66
N SER A 245 -4.59 0.30 -3.95
CA SER A 245 -5.38 0.59 -2.78
C SER A 245 -4.97 -0.36 -1.65
N GLY A 246 -4.43 0.20 -0.58
CA GLY A 246 -3.92 -0.55 0.56
C GLY A 246 -4.46 -0.07 1.90
N ARG A 247 -4.17 -0.82 2.92
CA ARG A 247 -4.64 -0.59 4.30
C ARG A 247 -4.16 0.74 4.86
N THR A 248 -2.93 1.17 4.54
CA THR A 248 -2.27 2.30 5.21
C THR A 248 -2.40 3.60 4.42
N THR A 249 -1.95 3.64 3.17
CA THR A 249 -1.98 4.86 2.36
C THR A 249 -3.24 4.99 1.51
N CYS A 250 -4.21 4.09 1.70
CA CYS A 250 -5.49 4.10 0.97
C CYS A 250 -5.31 3.96 -0.55
N HIS A 251 -6.22 4.55 -1.34
CA HIS A 251 -6.10 4.62 -2.78
C HIS A 251 -5.07 5.68 -3.16
N THR A 252 -3.97 5.23 -3.78
CA THR A 252 -2.90 6.09 -4.30
C THR A 252 -2.75 5.89 -5.81
N THR A 253 -2.59 6.99 -6.54
CA THR A 253 -2.47 7.03 -8.00
C THR A 253 -1.17 7.70 -8.42
N GLY A 254 -0.79 7.58 -9.69
CA GLY A 254 0.36 8.30 -10.27
C GLY A 254 1.72 7.77 -9.84
N GLY A 255 1.81 6.53 -9.34
CA GLY A 255 3.07 5.81 -9.29
C GLY A 255 3.59 5.59 -10.71
N ILE A 256 4.91 5.63 -10.91
CA ILE A 256 5.53 5.39 -12.21
C ILE A 256 6.43 4.17 -12.08
N ILE A 257 6.30 3.20 -12.98
CA ILE A 257 7.22 2.08 -13.08
C ILE A 257 8.55 2.61 -13.64
N THR A 258 9.58 2.68 -12.78
CA THR A 258 10.91 3.18 -13.13
C THR A 258 11.95 2.07 -13.31
N GLY A 259 11.59 0.83 -13.00
CA GLY A 259 12.43 -0.35 -13.20
C GLY A 259 11.62 -1.61 -13.38
N ILE A 260 12.10 -2.50 -14.22
CA ILE A 260 11.65 -3.88 -14.42
C ILE A 260 12.89 -4.77 -14.36
N ASP A 261 12.72 -6.10 -14.26
CA ASP A 261 13.80 -7.07 -14.15
C ASP A 261 14.76 -6.80 -12.97
N ALA A 262 14.28 -6.10 -11.93
CA ALA A 262 15.14 -5.67 -10.84
C ALA A 262 15.52 -6.83 -9.93
N THR A 263 16.80 -6.87 -9.54
CA THR A 263 17.26 -7.72 -8.44
C THR A 263 17.42 -6.87 -7.19
N VAL A 264 16.68 -7.16 -6.15
CA VAL A 264 16.61 -6.37 -4.93
C VAL A 264 16.94 -7.17 -3.68
N GLY A 265 17.50 -6.53 -2.69
CA GLY A 265 17.79 -7.08 -1.37
C GLY A 265 19.14 -6.64 -0.79
N PRO A 266 19.38 -6.96 0.47
CA PRO A 266 18.50 -7.80 1.30
C PRO A 266 17.21 -7.07 1.71
N VAL A 267 16.07 -7.71 1.51
CA VAL A 267 14.79 -7.29 2.09
C VAL A 267 14.67 -7.94 3.46
N SER A 268 14.46 -7.13 4.51
CA SER A 268 14.41 -7.62 5.88
C SER A 268 12.97 -7.96 6.29
N TYR A 269 12.77 -9.16 6.80
CA TYR A 269 11.52 -9.69 7.35
C TYR A 269 11.59 -9.85 8.89
N GLY A 270 12.58 -9.24 9.50
CA GLY A 270 12.84 -9.33 10.92
C GLY A 270 14.24 -9.91 11.24
N PRO A 271 14.57 -10.08 12.53
CA PRO A 271 15.90 -10.55 12.94
C PRO A 271 16.27 -11.90 12.27
N GLY A 272 17.39 -11.91 11.56
CA GLY A 272 17.92 -13.11 10.89
C GLY A 272 17.14 -13.58 9.65
N LYS A 273 16.10 -12.86 9.23
CA LYS A 273 15.31 -13.18 8.04
C LYS A 273 15.53 -12.14 6.94
N ASN A 274 16.59 -12.28 6.18
CA ASN A 274 16.88 -11.46 5.00
C ASN A 274 16.68 -12.26 3.73
N ALA A 275 16.10 -11.67 2.70
CA ALA A 275 15.83 -12.33 1.44
C ALA A 275 16.20 -11.45 0.24
N TYR A 276 16.58 -12.10 -0.86
CA TYR A 276 16.81 -11.47 -2.16
C TYR A 276 15.72 -11.87 -3.13
N PHE A 277 15.33 -10.92 -3.98
CA PHE A 277 14.32 -11.14 -5.02
C PHE A 277 14.90 -10.70 -6.36
N LYS A 278 14.61 -11.45 -7.39
CA LYS A 278 14.96 -11.13 -8.78
C LYS A 278 13.72 -10.92 -9.61
N ASP A 279 13.87 -10.24 -10.72
CA ASP A 279 12.80 -9.97 -11.67
C ASP A 279 11.63 -9.24 -11.00
N GLN A 280 11.93 -8.07 -10.41
CA GLN A 280 10.97 -7.26 -9.68
C GLN A 280 10.66 -5.95 -10.40
N VAL A 281 9.49 -5.39 -10.10
CA VAL A 281 9.03 -4.09 -10.57
C VAL A 281 9.35 -3.02 -9.53
N ILE A 282 9.96 -1.94 -9.96
CA ILE A 282 10.26 -0.76 -9.13
C ILE A 282 9.30 0.37 -9.50
N ILE A 283 8.64 0.92 -8.51
CA ILE A 283 7.68 2.02 -8.67
C ILE A 283 8.17 3.19 -7.83
N SER A 284 8.24 4.37 -8.45
CA SER A 284 8.69 5.60 -7.79
C SER A 284 7.53 6.58 -7.67
N LYS A 285 7.26 7.00 -6.44
CA LYS A 285 6.37 8.13 -6.12
C LYS A 285 6.38 8.40 -4.62
N GLU A 286 6.43 9.67 -4.23
CA GLU A 286 6.26 10.10 -2.85
C GLU A 286 4.89 9.67 -2.29
N GLY A 287 4.90 9.01 -1.12
CA GLY A 287 3.71 8.56 -0.42
C GLY A 287 2.88 7.51 -1.17
N PHE A 288 3.45 6.80 -2.15
CA PHE A 288 2.73 5.76 -2.89
C PHE A 288 2.39 4.57 -2.00
N SER A 289 3.30 4.12 -1.16
CA SER A 289 3.09 3.02 -0.22
C SER A 289 3.78 3.25 1.12
N ALA A 290 3.32 2.57 2.14
CA ALA A 290 3.89 2.56 3.49
C ALA A 290 3.72 1.18 4.13
N GLY A 291 4.32 0.97 5.29
CA GLY A 291 4.17 -0.26 6.07
C GLY A 291 2.69 -0.61 6.29
N GLY A 292 2.30 -1.85 6.01
CA GLY A 292 0.92 -2.34 6.03
C GLY A 292 0.18 -2.31 4.68
N ASP A 293 0.75 -1.67 3.64
CA ASP A 293 0.22 -1.77 2.26
C ASP A 293 0.67 -3.05 1.55
N SER A 294 1.57 -3.82 2.15
CA SER A 294 1.99 -5.15 1.68
C SER A 294 0.77 -6.03 1.38
N GLY A 295 0.76 -6.64 0.21
CA GLY A 295 -0.37 -7.40 -0.29
C GLY A 295 -1.31 -6.60 -1.19
N SER A 296 -1.12 -5.29 -1.37
CA SER A 296 -1.90 -4.50 -2.33
C SER A 296 -1.65 -4.95 -3.77
N LEU A 297 -2.70 -5.03 -4.56
CA LEU A 297 -2.59 -5.21 -6.00
C LEU A 297 -2.17 -3.89 -6.64
N ILE A 298 -1.19 -3.93 -7.53
CA ILE A 298 -0.79 -2.80 -8.38
C ILE A 298 -1.54 -2.92 -9.70
N LEU A 299 -2.26 -1.87 -10.08
CA LEU A 299 -2.98 -1.80 -11.34
C LEU A 299 -2.50 -0.61 -12.17
N ASP A 300 -2.61 -0.73 -13.49
CA ASP A 300 -2.45 0.42 -14.38
C ASP A 300 -3.64 1.38 -14.29
N THR A 301 -3.60 2.47 -15.04
CA THR A 301 -4.68 3.48 -15.07
C THR A 301 -5.96 2.99 -15.74
N GLU A 302 -5.90 1.89 -16.47
CA GLU A 302 -7.06 1.27 -17.12
C GLU A 302 -7.72 0.19 -16.25
N GLY A 303 -7.09 -0.21 -15.14
CA GLY A 303 -7.60 -1.20 -14.20
C GLY A 303 -7.11 -2.63 -14.45
N TYR A 304 -6.02 -2.83 -15.20
CA TYR A 304 -5.36 -4.13 -15.34
C TYR A 304 -4.28 -4.31 -14.28
N ALA A 305 -4.25 -5.47 -13.65
CA ALA A 305 -3.25 -5.82 -12.65
C ALA A 305 -1.87 -6.03 -13.32
N VAL A 306 -0.83 -5.38 -12.78
CA VAL A 306 0.54 -5.45 -13.29
C VAL A 306 1.54 -5.99 -12.27
N GLY A 307 1.21 -5.91 -10.97
CA GLY A 307 2.11 -6.40 -9.92
C GLY A 307 1.46 -6.56 -8.56
N LYS A 308 2.24 -7.12 -7.63
CA LYS A 308 1.88 -7.35 -6.23
C LYS A 308 2.89 -6.67 -5.32
N LEU A 309 2.46 -5.64 -4.58
CA LEU A 309 3.30 -4.90 -3.65
C LEU A 309 3.73 -5.78 -2.47
N PHE A 310 5.03 -5.81 -2.15
CA PHE A 310 5.52 -6.56 -0.99
C PHE A 310 6.57 -5.81 -0.16
N ALA A 311 7.28 -4.84 -0.72
CA ALA A 311 8.33 -4.12 -0.03
C ALA A 311 8.47 -2.68 -0.54
N GLY A 312 9.28 -1.87 0.12
CA GLY A 312 9.58 -0.51 -0.30
C GLY A 312 10.45 0.24 0.70
N SER A 313 10.80 1.48 0.34
CA SER A 313 11.46 2.45 1.20
C SER A 313 10.62 3.71 1.24
N GLU A 314 10.10 4.05 2.42
CA GLU A 314 9.30 5.26 2.62
C GLU A 314 10.16 6.53 2.49
N THR A 315 11.42 6.45 2.93
CA THR A 315 12.37 7.59 2.87
C THR A 315 12.80 7.92 1.44
N GLU A 316 12.93 6.89 0.59
CA GLU A 316 13.39 7.04 -0.80
C GLU A 316 12.23 7.01 -1.81
N ASN A 317 10.99 6.94 -1.33
CA ASN A 317 9.79 6.94 -2.18
C ASN A 317 9.77 5.81 -3.22
N ILE A 318 10.30 4.65 -2.84
CA ILE A 318 10.40 3.45 -3.68
C ILE A 318 9.44 2.38 -3.18
N THR A 319 8.69 1.82 -4.09
CA THR A 319 7.83 0.65 -3.87
C THR A 319 8.31 -0.49 -4.76
N ILE A 320 8.34 -1.70 -4.21
CA ILE A 320 8.78 -2.91 -4.90
C ILE A 320 7.60 -3.85 -5.00
N ALA A 321 7.37 -4.37 -6.21
CA ALA A 321 6.29 -5.29 -6.49
C ALA A 321 6.78 -6.51 -7.28
N ASN A 322 6.20 -7.69 -7.00
CA ASN A 322 6.37 -8.86 -7.84
C ASN A 322 5.60 -8.65 -9.16
N HIS A 323 6.07 -9.19 -10.28
CA HIS A 323 5.30 -9.26 -11.51
C HIS A 323 4.03 -10.10 -11.30
N ILE A 324 2.89 -9.60 -11.78
CA ILE A 324 1.59 -10.26 -11.56
C ILE A 324 1.55 -11.68 -12.11
N HIS A 325 2.20 -11.96 -13.23
CA HIS A 325 2.20 -13.28 -13.84
C HIS A 325 2.95 -14.28 -12.96
N HIS A 326 4.14 -13.95 -12.45
CA HIS A 326 4.87 -14.80 -11.51
C HIS A 326 4.06 -15.09 -10.25
N TYR A 327 3.39 -14.08 -9.73
CA TYR A 327 2.55 -14.19 -8.54
C TYR A 327 1.40 -15.17 -8.76
N LEU A 328 0.65 -15.04 -9.85
CA LEU A 328 -0.49 -15.88 -10.17
C LEU A 328 -0.08 -17.31 -10.55
N ASP A 329 0.98 -17.46 -11.34
CA ASP A 329 1.42 -18.77 -11.81
C ASP A 329 1.99 -19.63 -10.69
N LEU A 330 2.82 -19.06 -9.82
CA LEU A 330 3.37 -19.79 -8.67
C LEU A 330 2.30 -20.14 -7.63
N LEU A 331 1.28 -19.32 -7.46
CA LEU A 331 0.10 -19.65 -6.63
C LEU A 331 -0.87 -20.62 -7.31
N GLU A 332 -0.72 -20.88 -8.63
CA GLU A 332 -1.67 -21.63 -9.44
C GLU A 332 -3.08 -21.06 -9.34
N ALA A 333 -3.21 -19.75 -9.50
CA ALA A 333 -4.46 -19.03 -9.32
C ALA A 333 -4.74 -18.07 -10.46
N ASP A 334 -6.02 -17.78 -10.69
CA ASP A 334 -6.49 -16.79 -11.63
C ASP A 334 -7.10 -15.60 -10.89
N LEU A 335 -6.93 -14.41 -11.44
CA LEU A 335 -7.54 -13.19 -10.92
C LEU A 335 -9.06 -13.23 -11.14
N VAL A 336 -9.84 -12.89 -10.13
CA VAL A 336 -11.28 -12.68 -10.28
C VAL A 336 -11.52 -11.30 -10.88
N VAL A 337 -12.19 -11.25 -12.01
CA VAL A 337 -12.49 -10.06 -12.81
C VAL A 337 -13.98 -9.83 -12.91
#